data_229fc19b419e9d4afc76dec52adcfc33
#
_entry.id   229fc19b419e9d4afc76dec52adcfc33
#
_cell.length_a   1.000
_cell.length_b   1.000
_cell.length_c   1.000
_cell.angle_alpha   90.00
_cell.angle_beta   90.00
_cell.angle_gamma   90.00
#
_symmetry.space_group_name_H-M   'P 1'
#
loop_
_entity.id
_entity.type
_entity.pdbx_description
1 polymer ?
#
loop_
_entity_poly.entity_id
_entity_poly.type
_entity_poly.pdbx_seq_one_letter_code
_entity_poly.pdbx_strand_id
1 'polypeptide(L)'
;MFAQNILELIRAAATNLPTDVVEALLAAKNRETNPRGKLTLGIILQNIALAKKLNRPLCQDTGSLTFFVKAEPQSWSKIAKAIDAATRKATKIGLLRPNSVDSVSGKNLGNIPKIEFESKSSSGSLSRREAFGLRKRGAVEISLLLKGGGSENVSAQVALPLETKSGLAGRDLAGVKKAALAILESSVGKGCPPGIVSIVIGGDRAEAFKIAKKNLLQKIGTPNSDSKLAKLEAEILRSINSSKIGPGGLGGQTTLLDCRIASLPRHPACFFVTLAYSCWATRRGKIILDAKGQILRNNYSKKLTHHLGGELTSVIEKAKKIQLPISEKAVRELRAGELVAISGRIFTARDQVHNFVVEGGSLTPELTRGLKGSGVFHAGPIAILRNKKWKIVAAGPTTSARLDVFTPKFLEKTGARVLIGKGGMGAATAQALQKFGAVYCHAIGGAAAFYADAIREVRGVDFLDEFGMPEALWELEVENMLAIVGMDARGGVIR
;
A
#
# COMPACT_ATOMS: atom_id res chain seq x y z
N MET A 1 15.67 -11.82 -23.90
CA MET A 1 15.66 -10.34 -23.86
C MET A 1 14.33 -9.80 -23.30
N PHE A 2 13.13 -10.16 -23.84
CA PHE A 2 11.84 -9.68 -23.30
C PHE A 2 11.70 -9.87 -21.78
N ALA A 3 11.85 -11.11 -21.26
CA ALA A 3 11.69 -11.40 -19.84
C ALA A 3 12.66 -10.59 -18.94
N GLN A 4 13.90 -10.34 -19.41
CA GLN A 4 14.87 -9.54 -18.64
C GLN A 4 14.44 -8.07 -18.56
N ASN A 5 13.98 -7.47 -19.66
CA ASN A 5 13.52 -6.07 -19.66
C ASN A 5 12.19 -5.89 -18.90
N ILE A 6 11.32 -6.91 -18.91
CA ILE A 6 10.11 -6.93 -18.07
C ILE A 6 10.50 -7.07 -16.58
N LEU A 7 11.53 -7.87 -16.24
CA LEU A 7 12.05 -7.94 -14.88
C LEU A 7 12.57 -6.58 -14.40
N GLU A 8 13.26 -5.83 -15.25
CA GLU A 8 13.72 -4.47 -14.91
C GLU A 8 12.55 -3.49 -14.77
N LEU A 9 11.48 -3.62 -15.55
CA LEU A 9 10.25 -2.87 -15.36
C LEU A 9 9.61 -3.17 -13.98
N ILE A 10 9.53 -4.46 -13.62
CA ILE A 10 9.01 -4.88 -12.29
C ILE A 10 9.91 -4.32 -11.19
N ARG A 11 11.23 -4.44 -11.32
CA ARG A 11 12.19 -3.89 -10.36
C ARG A 11 11.99 -2.40 -10.17
N ALA A 12 11.97 -1.64 -11.26
CA ALA A 12 11.78 -0.20 -11.24
C ALA A 12 10.45 0.19 -10.57
N ALA A 13 9.35 -0.48 -10.91
CA ALA A 13 8.05 -0.22 -10.28
C ALA A 13 8.03 -0.59 -8.79
N ALA A 14 8.68 -1.68 -8.40
CA ALA A 14 8.70 -2.14 -7.01
C ALA A 14 9.57 -1.28 -6.09
N THR A 15 10.68 -0.71 -6.60
CA THR A 15 11.72 -0.03 -5.79
C THR A 15 11.73 1.49 -5.94
N ASN A 16 11.01 2.04 -6.92
CA ASN A 16 10.94 3.48 -7.18
C ASN A 16 9.51 3.95 -7.37
N LEU A 17 9.29 5.25 -7.12
CA LEU A 17 8.07 5.92 -7.57
C LEU A 17 8.33 6.79 -8.81
N PRO A 18 7.32 6.98 -9.66
CA PRO A 18 7.37 7.97 -10.71
C PRO A 18 7.64 9.37 -10.17
N THR A 19 8.39 10.19 -10.91
CA THR A 19 8.80 11.54 -10.49
C THR A 19 7.63 12.43 -10.13
N ASP A 20 6.53 12.37 -10.89
CA ASP A 20 5.32 13.14 -10.62
C ASP A 20 4.67 12.82 -9.27
N VAL A 21 4.74 11.56 -8.82
CA VAL A 21 4.24 11.16 -7.50
C VAL A 21 5.15 11.70 -6.39
N VAL A 22 6.47 11.63 -6.58
CA VAL A 22 7.44 12.16 -5.61
C VAL A 22 7.32 13.68 -5.47
N GLU A 23 7.19 14.39 -6.59
CA GLU A 23 6.98 15.85 -6.61
C GLU A 23 5.68 16.24 -5.89
N ALA A 24 4.59 15.50 -6.11
CA ALA A 24 3.32 15.73 -5.43
C ALA A 24 3.42 15.47 -3.90
N LEU A 25 4.16 14.45 -3.47
CA LEU A 25 4.41 14.15 -2.06
C LEU A 25 5.28 15.24 -1.39
N LEU A 26 6.31 15.74 -2.09
CA LEU A 26 7.13 16.85 -1.63
C LEU A 26 6.30 18.12 -1.47
N ALA A 27 5.49 18.47 -2.47
CA ALA A 27 4.58 19.60 -2.41
C ALA A 27 3.55 19.46 -1.27
N ALA A 28 3.05 18.26 -1.03
CA ALA A 28 2.17 17.96 0.10
C ALA A 28 2.88 18.19 1.44
N LYS A 29 4.13 17.69 1.62
CA LYS A 29 4.92 17.90 2.84
C LYS A 29 5.16 19.39 3.11
N ASN A 30 5.47 20.17 2.08
CA ASN A 30 5.77 21.60 2.23
C ASN A 30 4.52 22.40 2.65
N ARG A 31 3.33 21.98 2.24
CA ARG A 31 2.06 22.63 2.62
C ARG A 31 1.48 22.15 3.94
N GLU A 32 1.93 20.98 4.43
CA GLU A 32 1.36 20.34 5.60
C GLU A 32 1.69 21.11 6.88
N THR A 33 0.67 21.48 7.64
CA THR A 33 0.79 22.19 8.92
C THR A 33 0.58 21.29 10.14
N ASN A 34 -0.10 20.14 9.96
CA ASN A 34 -0.31 19.20 11.03
C ASN A 34 1.01 18.43 11.32
N PRO A 35 1.54 18.45 12.55
CA PRO A 35 2.80 17.80 12.87
C PRO A 35 2.85 16.31 12.55
N ARG A 36 1.75 15.57 12.80
CA ARG A 36 1.63 14.12 12.50
C ARG A 36 1.59 13.88 10.99
N GLY A 37 0.84 14.71 10.25
CA GLY A 37 0.79 14.67 8.79
C GLY A 37 2.17 14.95 8.17
N LYS A 38 2.89 15.96 8.66
CA LYS A 38 4.24 16.32 8.21
C LYS A 38 5.25 15.21 8.49
N LEU A 39 5.20 14.60 9.70
CA LEU A 39 6.00 13.44 10.05
C LEU A 39 5.73 12.26 9.14
N THR A 40 4.45 11.94 8.90
CA THR A 40 4.04 10.84 8.02
C THR A 40 4.60 11.01 6.61
N LEU A 41 4.49 12.21 6.03
CA LEU A 41 5.06 12.53 4.71
C LEU A 41 6.60 12.45 4.73
N GLY A 42 7.24 12.85 5.84
CA GLY A 42 8.68 12.69 6.04
C GLY A 42 9.12 11.22 5.98
N ILE A 43 8.43 10.34 6.71
CA ILE A 43 8.70 8.89 6.71
C ILE A 43 8.45 8.29 5.31
N ILE A 44 7.38 8.69 4.62
CA ILE A 44 7.10 8.26 3.24
C ILE A 44 8.24 8.64 2.30
N LEU A 45 8.72 9.87 2.34
CA LEU A 45 9.82 10.35 1.50
C LEU A 45 11.14 9.64 1.83
N GLN A 46 11.42 9.41 3.12
CA GLN A 46 12.58 8.63 3.54
C GLN A 46 12.50 7.17 3.06
N ASN A 47 11.32 6.56 3.13
CA ASN A 47 11.10 5.21 2.59
C ASN A 47 11.41 5.14 1.10
N ILE A 48 11.01 6.16 0.32
CA ILE A 48 11.30 6.22 -1.13
C ILE A 48 12.81 6.30 -1.36
N ALA A 49 13.52 7.13 -0.58
CA ALA A 49 14.97 7.26 -0.66
C ALA A 49 15.70 5.94 -0.35
N LEU A 50 15.31 5.29 0.75
CA LEU A 50 15.89 4.01 1.19
C LEU A 50 15.59 2.87 0.20
N ALA A 51 14.35 2.76 -0.27
CA ALA A 51 13.96 1.75 -1.24
C ALA A 51 14.81 1.83 -2.50
N LYS A 52 15.01 3.04 -3.02
CA LYS A 52 15.87 3.29 -4.19
C LYS A 52 17.35 3.02 -3.90
N LYS A 53 17.89 3.57 -2.80
CA LYS A 53 19.31 3.43 -2.42
C LYS A 53 19.70 1.97 -2.20
N LEU A 54 18.84 1.22 -1.52
CA LEU A 54 19.09 -0.17 -1.14
C LEU A 54 18.54 -1.20 -2.14
N ASN A 55 17.91 -0.74 -3.22
CA ASN A 55 17.21 -1.57 -4.21
C ASN A 55 16.25 -2.57 -3.54
N ARG A 56 15.44 -2.08 -2.61
CA ARG A 56 14.44 -2.83 -1.84
C ARG A 56 13.03 -2.43 -2.24
N PRO A 57 12.03 -3.32 -2.10
CA PRO A 57 10.64 -2.95 -2.34
C PRO A 57 10.19 -1.77 -1.47
N LEU A 58 9.50 -0.79 -2.08
CA LEU A 58 8.85 0.33 -1.40
C LEU A 58 7.85 -0.13 -0.35
N CYS A 59 7.08 -1.16 -0.72
CA CYS A 59 6.01 -1.72 0.09
C CYS A 59 6.09 -3.25 0.06
N GLN A 60 5.88 -3.91 1.20
CA GLN A 60 5.81 -5.37 1.31
C GLN A 60 4.57 -5.96 0.62
N ASP A 61 3.50 -5.18 0.48
CA ASP A 61 2.31 -5.59 -0.26
C ASP A 61 2.56 -5.43 -1.76
N THR A 62 2.93 -6.53 -2.40
CA THR A 62 3.07 -6.57 -3.86
C THR A 62 1.78 -6.13 -4.55
N GLY A 63 0.64 -6.54 -4.01
CA GLY A 63 -0.66 -6.31 -4.59
C GLY A 63 -0.91 -7.12 -5.86
N SER A 64 -1.89 -6.72 -6.64
CA SER A 64 -2.14 -7.29 -7.95
C SER A 64 -1.21 -6.66 -8.99
N LEU A 65 -0.52 -7.54 -9.75
CA LEU A 65 0.28 -7.14 -10.90
C LEU A 65 -0.65 -7.08 -12.11
N THR A 66 -0.88 -5.89 -12.66
CA THR A 66 -1.67 -5.72 -13.88
C THR A 66 -0.79 -5.15 -14.99
N PHE A 67 -0.65 -5.91 -16.05
CA PHE A 67 0.06 -5.51 -17.26
C PHE A 67 -0.95 -5.12 -18.33
N PHE A 68 -0.85 -3.90 -18.84
CA PHE A 68 -1.58 -3.43 -20.01
C PHE A 68 -0.60 -3.46 -21.19
N VAL A 69 -0.91 -4.29 -22.19
CA VAL A 69 0.00 -4.60 -23.30
C VAL A 69 -0.64 -4.20 -24.61
N LYS A 70 -0.01 -3.26 -25.33
CA LYS A 70 -0.38 -2.95 -26.71
C LYS A 70 0.61 -3.62 -27.67
N ALA A 71 0.14 -4.61 -28.43
CA ALA A 71 0.96 -5.42 -29.31
C ALA A 71 0.13 -6.06 -30.42
N GLU A 72 0.80 -6.54 -31.45
CA GLU A 72 0.16 -7.36 -32.50
C GLU A 72 -0.27 -8.72 -31.90
N PRO A 73 -1.48 -9.24 -32.24
CA PRO A 73 -2.01 -10.47 -31.66
C PRO A 73 -1.09 -11.68 -31.73
N GLN A 74 -0.36 -11.84 -32.83
CA GLN A 74 0.59 -12.95 -33.02
C GLN A 74 1.74 -12.97 -31.99
N SER A 75 1.99 -11.86 -31.30
CA SER A 75 3.05 -11.74 -30.28
C SER A 75 2.54 -11.99 -28.84
N TRP A 76 1.23 -12.07 -28.61
CA TRP A 76 0.63 -12.10 -27.27
C TRP A 76 1.11 -13.29 -26.42
N SER A 77 1.12 -14.50 -27.00
CA SER A 77 1.58 -15.72 -26.31
C SER A 77 3.04 -15.60 -25.85
N LYS A 78 3.93 -15.09 -26.73
CA LYS A 78 5.34 -14.86 -26.40
C LYS A 78 5.50 -13.84 -25.27
N ILE A 79 4.74 -12.76 -25.31
CA ILE A 79 4.79 -11.70 -24.30
C ILE A 79 4.24 -12.21 -22.95
N ALA A 80 3.12 -12.95 -22.97
CA ALA A 80 2.55 -13.55 -21.75
C ALA A 80 3.54 -14.48 -21.04
N LYS A 81 4.22 -15.37 -21.79
CA LYS A 81 5.27 -16.25 -21.24
C LYS A 81 6.43 -15.45 -20.66
N ALA A 82 6.82 -14.34 -21.29
CA ALA A 82 7.90 -13.48 -20.81
C ALA A 82 7.52 -12.72 -19.51
N ILE A 83 6.28 -12.24 -19.41
CA ILE A 83 5.72 -11.59 -18.20
C ILE A 83 5.69 -12.58 -17.04
N ASP A 84 5.21 -13.79 -17.28
CA ASP A 84 5.12 -14.83 -16.26
C ASP A 84 6.51 -15.24 -15.76
N ALA A 85 7.47 -15.48 -16.65
CA ALA A 85 8.86 -15.79 -16.29
C ALA A 85 9.53 -14.65 -15.50
N ALA A 86 9.32 -13.39 -15.88
CA ALA A 86 9.83 -12.24 -15.17
C ALA A 86 9.20 -12.09 -13.77
N THR A 87 7.89 -12.35 -13.65
CA THR A 87 7.15 -12.30 -12.38
C THR A 87 7.65 -13.37 -11.41
N ARG A 88 7.81 -14.63 -11.87
CA ARG A 88 8.39 -15.70 -11.05
C ARG A 88 9.80 -15.36 -10.58
N LYS A 89 10.66 -14.86 -11.48
CA LYS A 89 12.02 -14.45 -11.12
C LYS A 89 12.03 -13.30 -10.11
N ALA A 90 11.20 -12.27 -10.29
CA ALA A 90 11.06 -11.15 -9.37
C ALA A 90 10.61 -11.61 -7.97
N THR A 91 9.70 -12.58 -7.89
CA THR A 91 9.26 -13.19 -6.63
C THR A 91 10.41 -13.95 -5.96
N LYS A 92 11.12 -14.81 -6.72
CA LYS A 92 12.24 -15.58 -6.20
C LYS A 92 13.38 -14.75 -5.62
N ILE A 93 13.66 -13.58 -6.20
CA ILE A 93 14.74 -12.68 -5.74
C ILE A 93 14.30 -11.64 -4.71
N GLY A 94 13.05 -11.74 -4.19
CA GLY A 94 12.54 -10.87 -3.13
C GLY A 94 12.18 -9.45 -3.57
N LEU A 95 11.99 -9.18 -4.85
CA LEU A 95 11.40 -7.93 -5.33
C LEU A 95 9.89 -7.88 -5.14
N LEU A 96 9.25 -9.04 -5.17
CA LEU A 96 7.84 -9.25 -4.95
C LEU A 96 7.63 -10.28 -3.83
N ARG A 97 6.65 -10.04 -2.96
CA ARG A 97 6.17 -11.03 -2.00
C ARG A 97 5.20 -11.98 -2.72
N PRO A 98 5.28 -13.30 -2.50
CA PRO A 98 4.25 -14.22 -3.00
C PRO A 98 2.90 -13.84 -2.36
N ASN A 99 1.94 -13.42 -3.20
CA ASN A 99 0.76 -12.67 -2.75
C ASN A 99 -0.56 -13.18 -3.31
N SER A 100 -0.51 -14.13 -4.25
CA SER A 100 -1.70 -14.79 -4.77
C SER A 100 -2.00 -16.01 -3.93
N VAL A 101 -3.22 -16.08 -3.40
CA VAL A 101 -3.71 -17.17 -2.57
C VAL A 101 -4.94 -17.77 -3.24
N ASP A 102 -5.02 -19.08 -3.28
CA ASP A 102 -6.23 -19.78 -3.70
C ASP A 102 -7.36 -19.50 -2.69
N SER A 103 -8.49 -19.00 -3.20
CA SER A 103 -9.58 -18.52 -2.34
C SER A 103 -10.32 -19.62 -1.56
N VAL A 104 -10.19 -20.87 -1.98
CA VAL A 104 -10.87 -22.01 -1.35
C VAL A 104 -9.94 -22.74 -0.38
N SER A 105 -8.75 -23.12 -0.86
CA SER A 105 -7.78 -23.88 -0.06
C SER A 105 -6.87 -23.02 0.83
N GLY A 106 -6.81 -21.71 0.61
CA GLY A 106 -5.85 -20.83 1.30
C GLY A 106 -4.40 -20.99 0.84
N LYS A 107 -4.11 -21.91 -0.10
CA LYS A 107 -2.76 -22.19 -0.57
C LYS A 107 -2.15 -21.02 -1.30
N ASN A 108 -0.92 -20.66 -0.95
CA ASN A 108 -0.18 -19.61 -1.66
C ASN A 108 0.31 -20.12 -3.03
N LEU A 109 -0.04 -19.39 -4.08
CA LEU A 109 0.26 -19.70 -5.49
C LEU A 109 1.41 -18.83 -6.06
N GLY A 110 2.10 -18.06 -5.23
CA GLY A 110 3.13 -17.13 -5.65
C GLY A 110 2.56 -15.78 -6.09
N ASN A 111 2.86 -15.36 -7.31
CA ASN A 111 2.27 -14.17 -7.94
C ASN A 111 1.75 -14.52 -9.33
N ILE A 112 0.49 -14.24 -9.58
CA ILE A 112 -0.18 -14.48 -10.88
C ILE A 112 -0.43 -13.11 -11.53
N PRO A 113 0.30 -12.76 -12.62
CA PRO A 113 0.10 -11.50 -13.33
C PRO A 113 -1.22 -11.50 -14.10
N LYS A 114 -1.97 -10.40 -14.03
CA LYS A 114 -3.09 -10.11 -14.92
C LYS A 114 -2.56 -9.41 -16.15
N ILE A 115 -2.93 -9.88 -17.34
CA ILE A 115 -2.45 -9.31 -18.60
C ILE A 115 -3.65 -8.91 -19.45
N GLU A 116 -3.75 -7.61 -19.72
CA GLU A 116 -4.78 -7.01 -20.58
C GLU A 116 -4.16 -6.66 -21.92
N PHE A 117 -4.49 -7.42 -22.95
CA PHE A 117 -4.00 -7.18 -24.29
C PHE A 117 -4.93 -6.24 -25.07
N GLU A 118 -4.31 -5.30 -25.80
CA GLU A 118 -4.97 -4.42 -26.75
C GLU A 118 -4.25 -4.53 -28.09
N SER A 119 -5.01 -4.70 -29.18
CA SER A 119 -4.44 -4.62 -30.53
C SER A 119 -4.02 -3.19 -30.84
N LYS A 120 -2.94 -3.03 -31.61
CA LYS A 120 -2.48 -1.71 -32.05
C LYS A 120 -3.46 -1.00 -32.98
N SER A 121 -4.27 -1.75 -33.71
CA SER A 121 -5.28 -1.21 -34.62
C SER A 121 -6.45 -0.51 -33.90
N SER A 122 -6.66 -0.78 -32.62
CA SER A 122 -7.77 -0.23 -31.82
C SER A 122 -7.48 1.10 -31.10
N SER A 123 -6.27 1.66 -31.27
CA SER A 123 -5.90 2.91 -30.57
C SER A 123 -6.29 4.16 -31.37
N GLY A 124 -7.54 4.62 -31.16
CA GLY A 124 -7.93 5.99 -31.52
C GLY A 124 -7.11 6.99 -30.71
N SER A 125 -6.61 8.05 -31.38
CA SER A 125 -5.95 9.25 -30.82
C SER A 125 -4.76 9.00 -29.87
N LEU A 126 -3.63 8.60 -30.42
CA LEU A 126 -2.32 8.74 -29.75
C LEU A 126 -1.75 10.14 -29.99
N SER A 127 -1.17 10.77 -28.96
CA SER A 127 -0.39 11.99 -29.14
C SER A 127 0.77 11.75 -30.13
N ARG A 128 1.16 12.77 -30.91
CA ARG A 128 2.28 12.65 -31.89
C ARG A 128 3.57 12.05 -31.28
N ARG A 129 3.86 12.31 -30.00
CA ARG A 129 5.02 11.77 -29.27
C ARG A 129 4.90 10.28 -28.94
N GLU A 130 3.70 9.81 -28.57
CA GLU A 130 3.44 8.40 -28.28
C GLU A 130 3.43 7.56 -29.55
N ALA A 131 2.92 8.13 -30.65
CA ALA A 131 2.90 7.48 -31.95
C ALA A 131 4.31 7.19 -32.51
N PHE A 132 5.35 7.98 -32.17
CA PHE A 132 6.68 7.84 -32.78
C PHE A 132 7.37 6.51 -32.40
N GLY A 133 7.27 6.07 -31.13
CA GLY A 133 7.86 4.78 -30.72
C GLY A 133 7.06 3.56 -31.19
N LEU A 134 5.73 3.69 -31.31
CA LEU A 134 4.82 2.62 -31.71
C LEU A 134 4.73 2.42 -33.25
N ARG A 135 5.20 3.37 -34.05
CA ARG A 135 5.22 3.26 -35.50
C ARG A 135 6.20 2.22 -36.02
N LYS A 136 7.18 1.79 -35.22
CA LYS A 136 8.06 0.69 -35.63
C LYS A 136 7.27 -0.62 -35.69
N ARG A 137 7.36 -1.30 -36.85
CA ARG A 137 6.71 -2.61 -37.04
C ARG A 137 7.15 -3.59 -35.97
N GLY A 138 6.20 -4.24 -35.31
CA GLY A 138 6.46 -5.19 -34.22
C GLY A 138 6.82 -4.59 -32.84
N ALA A 139 6.78 -3.25 -32.65
CA ALA A 139 6.99 -2.65 -31.34
C ALA A 139 5.89 -3.07 -30.34
N VAL A 140 6.26 -3.25 -29.07
CA VAL A 140 5.38 -3.67 -27.96
C VAL A 140 5.42 -2.61 -26.88
N GLU A 141 4.26 -2.09 -26.48
CA GLU A 141 4.13 -1.22 -25.32
C GLU A 141 3.64 -2.03 -24.14
N ILE A 142 4.33 -1.96 -23.00
CA ILE A 142 3.96 -2.64 -21.75
C ILE A 142 3.90 -1.60 -20.66
N SER A 143 2.73 -1.46 -20.04
CA SER A 143 2.53 -0.67 -18.82
C SER A 143 2.22 -1.61 -17.67
N LEU A 144 2.87 -1.39 -16.53
CA LEU A 144 2.69 -2.16 -15.29
C LEU A 144 2.09 -1.28 -14.21
N LEU A 145 1.08 -1.81 -13.52
CA LEU A 145 0.53 -1.27 -12.28
C LEU A 145 0.64 -2.33 -11.17
N LEU A 146 1.32 -2.00 -10.07
CA LEU A 146 1.33 -2.78 -8.83
C LEU A 146 0.36 -2.13 -7.83
N LYS A 147 -0.83 -2.69 -7.68
CA LYS A 147 -1.91 -2.14 -6.84
C LYS A 147 -2.11 -2.98 -5.59
N GLY A 148 -1.72 -2.45 -4.42
CA GLY A 148 -1.77 -3.14 -3.14
C GLY A 148 -3.17 -3.58 -2.73
N GLY A 149 -3.28 -4.68 -1.97
CA GLY A 149 -4.55 -5.24 -1.49
C GLY A 149 -5.36 -4.26 -0.64
N GLY A 150 -4.70 -3.44 0.20
CA GLY A 150 -5.38 -2.37 0.93
C GLY A 150 -6.03 -1.33 0.02
N SER A 151 -5.42 -1.03 -1.12
CA SER A 151 -5.98 -0.14 -2.15
C SER A 151 -7.12 -0.80 -2.94
N GLU A 152 -7.07 -2.12 -3.14
CA GLU A 152 -8.20 -2.86 -3.73
C GLU A 152 -9.41 -2.85 -2.79
N ASN A 153 -9.21 -3.09 -1.48
CA ASN A 153 -10.28 -3.14 -0.49
C ASN A 153 -11.04 -1.82 -0.30
N VAL A 154 -10.41 -0.67 -0.59
CA VAL A 154 -11.07 0.64 -0.52
C VAL A 154 -11.57 1.13 -1.88
N SER A 155 -11.33 0.38 -2.94
CA SER A 155 -11.97 0.62 -4.25
C SER A 155 -13.40 0.11 -4.21
N ALA A 156 -14.34 0.83 -4.84
CA ALA A 156 -15.75 0.47 -4.81
C ALA A 156 -16.46 0.84 -6.11
N GLN A 157 -17.59 0.17 -6.34
CA GLN A 157 -18.53 0.51 -7.39
C GLN A 157 -19.94 0.53 -6.84
N VAL A 158 -20.64 1.61 -7.07
CA VAL A 158 -22.03 1.80 -6.63
C VAL A 158 -22.91 2.16 -7.80
N ALA A 159 -24.20 1.85 -7.68
CA ALA A 159 -25.23 2.30 -8.61
C ALA A 159 -25.95 3.51 -8.03
N LEU A 160 -26.26 4.50 -8.87
CA LEU A 160 -27.08 5.65 -8.50
C LEU A 160 -28.56 5.40 -8.92
N PRO A 161 -29.56 5.85 -8.14
CA PRO A 161 -29.42 6.66 -6.92
C PRO A 161 -28.91 5.84 -5.72
N LEU A 162 -28.23 6.52 -4.76
CA LEU A 162 -27.68 5.90 -3.56
C LEU A 162 -27.88 6.83 -2.35
N GLU A 163 -28.40 6.29 -1.25
CA GLU A 163 -28.43 6.98 0.03
C GLU A 163 -27.02 7.07 0.62
N THR A 164 -26.62 8.27 1.01
CA THR A 164 -25.34 8.55 1.66
C THR A 164 -25.57 9.34 2.97
N LYS A 165 -24.55 9.45 3.80
CA LYS A 165 -24.62 10.29 5.01
C LYS A 165 -24.93 11.76 4.72
N SER A 166 -24.59 12.24 3.51
CA SER A 166 -24.86 13.60 3.03
C SER A 166 -26.16 13.73 2.22
N GLY A 167 -27.05 12.72 2.29
CA GLY A 167 -28.33 12.63 1.59
C GLY A 167 -28.24 11.89 0.26
N LEU A 168 -29.35 11.87 -0.47
CA LEU A 168 -29.49 11.12 -1.71
C LEU A 168 -28.49 11.60 -2.79
N ALA A 169 -27.71 10.65 -3.32
CA ALA A 169 -26.88 10.82 -4.50
C ALA A 169 -27.72 10.45 -5.74
N GLY A 170 -28.16 11.44 -6.49
CA GLY A 170 -29.00 11.30 -7.70
C GLY A 170 -28.17 10.84 -8.91
N ARG A 171 -28.87 10.64 -10.05
CA ARG A 171 -28.24 10.24 -11.32
C ARG A 171 -27.69 11.44 -12.11
N ASP A 172 -26.81 12.22 -11.47
CA ASP A 172 -26.18 13.41 -12.01
C ASP A 172 -24.75 13.58 -11.47
N LEU A 173 -24.03 14.61 -11.90
CA LEU A 173 -22.67 14.88 -11.45
C LEU A 173 -22.57 15.25 -9.96
N ALA A 174 -23.63 15.85 -9.39
CA ALA A 174 -23.70 16.12 -7.96
C ALA A 174 -23.82 14.81 -7.16
N GLY A 175 -24.62 13.86 -7.64
CA GLY A 175 -24.71 12.51 -7.08
C GLY A 175 -23.41 11.72 -7.21
N VAL A 176 -22.71 11.84 -8.33
CA VAL A 176 -21.37 11.25 -8.50
C VAL A 176 -20.41 11.78 -7.43
N LYS A 177 -20.40 13.09 -7.18
CA LYS A 177 -19.58 13.72 -6.12
C LYS A 177 -19.93 13.14 -4.75
N LYS A 178 -21.21 13.09 -4.38
CA LYS A 178 -21.68 12.55 -3.09
C LYS A 178 -21.25 11.09 -2.92
N ALA A 179 -21.46 10.25 -3.93
CA ALA A 179 -21.08 8.83 -3.90
C ALA A 179 -19.56 8.65 -3.78
N ALA A 180 -18.76 9.41 -4.54
CA ALA A 180 -17.30 9.37 -4.47
C ALA A 180 -16.78 9.77 -3.09
N LEU A 181 -17.30 10.84 -2.49
CA LEU A 181 -16.92 11.29 -1.15
C LEU A 181 -17.30 10.26 -0.09
N ALA A 182 -18.51 9.67 -0.17
CA ALA A 182 -18.93 8.62 0.77
C ALA A 182 -18.00 7.39 0.74
N ILE A 183 -17.58 6.95 -0.46
CA ILE A 183 -16.59 5.86 -0.61
C ILE A 183 -15.25 6.24 0.02
N LEU A 184 -14.75 7.44 -0.27
CA LEU A 184 -13.45 7.91 0.22
C LEU A 184 -13.43 8.09 1.74
N GLU A 185 -14.47 8.66 2.33
CA GLU A 185 -14.62 8.84 3.76
C GLU A 185 -14.71 7.50 4.52
N SER A 186 -15.38 6.50 3.93
CA SER A 186 -15.46 5.17 4.53
C SER A 186 -14.12 4.43 4.57
N SER A 187 -13.17 4.87 3.76
CA SER A 187 -11.84 4.24 3.64
C SER A 187 -10.83 4.68 4.69
N VAL A 188 -11.18 5.61 5.56
CA VAL A 188 -10.31 6.34 6.51
C VAL A 188 -9.09 5.55 6.98
N GLY A 189 -7.89 6.00 6.62
CA GLY A 189 -6.61 5.39 7.00
C GLY A 189 -6.29 4.02 6.38
N LYS A 190 -7.29 3.26 5.95
CA LYS A 190 -7.12 1.88 5.44
C LYS A 190 -6.36 1.83 4.11
N GLY A 191 -6.55 2.83 3.25
CA GLY A 191 -5.94 2.94 1.92
C GLY A 191 -4.51 3.49 1.90
N CYS A 192 -3.87 3.80 3.04
CA CYS A 192 -2.57 4.46 3.15
C CYS A 192 -2.52 5.80 2.38
N PRO A 193 -3.30 6.83 2.79
CA PRO A 193 -3.23 8.15 2.18
C PRO A 193 -1.85 8.82 2.39
N PRO A 194 -1.50 9.81 1.55
CA PRO A 194 -2.34 10.42 0.51
C PRO A 194 -2.44 9.52 -0.73
N GLY A 195 -3.67 9.37 -1.22
CA GLY A 195 -3.97 8.49 -2.35
C GLY A 195 -4.09 9.19 -3.70
N ILE A 196 -4.30 8.39 -4.74
CA ILE A 196 -4.72 8.82 -6.08
C ILE A 196 -5.98 8.03 -6.40
N VAL A 197 -6.99 8.70 -6.94
CA VAL A 197 -8.23 8.04 -7.33
C VAL A 197 -8.52 8.22 -8.81
N SER A 198 -9.11 7.18 -9.38
CA SER A 198 -9.73 7.24 -10.69
C SER A 198 -11.20 6.84 -10.58
N ILE A 199 -12.07 7.69 -11.06
CA ILE A 199 -13.51 7.51 -11.07
C ILE A 199 -13.95 7.30 -12.52
N VAL A 200 -14.80 6.31 -12.76
CA VAL A 200 -15.46 6.11 -14.04
C VAL A 200 -16.97 6.19 -13.85
N ILE A 201 -17.60 7.05 -14.64
CA ILE A 201 -19.05 7.28 -14.67
C ILE A 201 -19.64 6.49 -15.83
N GLY A 202 -20.62 5.62 -15.56
CA GLY A 202 -21.26 4.80 -16.60
C GLY A 202 -20.49 3.53 -16.93
N GLY A 203 -20.61 3.06 -18.19
CA GLY A 203 -20.12 1.77 -18.65
C GLY A 203 -20.88 0.57 -18.07
N ASP A 204 -20.40 -0.64 -18.36
CA ASP A 204 -20.74 -1.82 -17.60
C ASP A 204 -19.83 -1.97 -16.36
N ARG A 205 -20.16 -2.92 -15.48
CA ARG A 205 -19.42 -3.07 -14.21
C ARG A 205 -17.96 -3.47 -14.41
N ALA A 206 -17.68 -4.37 -15.31
CA ALA A 206 -16.33 -4.91 -15.51
C ALA A 206 -15.45 -3.91 -16.27
N GLU A 207 -15.98 -3.34 -17.36
CA GLU A 207 -15.28 -2.33 -18.17
C GLU A 207 -14.93 -1.10 -17.35
N ALA A 208 -15.87 -0.59 -16.54
CA ALA A 208 -15.65 0.57 -15.70
C ALA A 208 -14.48 0.37 -14.72
N PHE A 209 -14.35 -0.78 -14.05
CA PHE A 209 -13.21 -1.08 -13.19
C PHE A 209 -11.90 -1.23 -13.98
N LYS A 210 -11.93 -1.83 -15.15
CA LYS A 210 -10.76 -1.95 -16.04
C LYS A 210 -10.23 -0.57 -16.42
N ILE A 211 -11.11 0.33 -16.87
CA ILE A 211 -10.76 1.71 -17.25
C ILE A 211 -10.28 2.51 -16.03
N ALA A 212 -10.97 2.41 -14.89
CA ALA A 212 -10.55 3.08 -13.66
C ALA A 212 -9.12 2.68 -13.24
N LYS A 213 -8.78 1.39 -13.28
CA LYS A 213 -7.40 0.93 -13.02
C LYS A 213 -6.40 1.43 -14.04
N LYS A 214 -6.75 1.42 -15.33
CA LYS A 214 -5.88 1.91 -16.40
C LYS A 214 -5.58 3.40 -16.26
N ASN A 215 -6.54 4.20 -15.83
CA ASN A 215 -6.37 5.64 -15.62
C ASN A 215 -5.38 5.97 -14.48
N LEU A 216 -5.18 5.07 -13.51
CA LEU A 216 -4.13 5.22 -12.49
C LEU A 216 -2.70 5.23 -13.05
N LEU A 217 -2.52 4.80 -14.31
CA LEU A 217 -1.22 4.87 -15.01
C LEU A 217 -0.88 6.28 -15.51
N GLN A 218 -1.84 7.20 -15.55
CA GLN A 218 -1.63 8.56 -16.03
C GLN A 218 -0.75 9.37 -15.06
N LYS A 219 -0.08 10.39 -15.59
CA LYS A 219 0.76 11.29 -14.79
C LYS A 219 -0.11 12.20 -13.92
N ILE A 220 0.24 12.39 -12.64
CA ILE A 220 -0.43 13.33 -11.72
C ILE A 220 -0.51 14.73 -12.35
N GLY A 221 -1.65 15.41 -12.18
CA GLY A 221 -1.88 16.74 -12.69
C GLY A 221 -2.09 16.81 -14.22
N THR A 222 -2.33 15.68 -14.91
CA THR A 222 -2.73 15.71 -16.32
C THR A 222 -4.14 16.30 -16.44
N PRO A 223 -4.35 17.41 -17.16
CA PRO A 223 -5.66 18.03 -17.28
C PRO A 223 -6.68 17.09 -17.94
N ASN A 224 -7.92 17.12 -17.46
CA ASN A 224 -9.03 16.47 -18.14
C ASN A 224 -9.44 17.30 -19.36
N SER A 225 -9.67 16.64 -20.50
CA SER A 225 -10.10 17.32 -21.72
C SER A 225 -11.55 17.83 -21.66
N ASP A 226 -12.39 17.20 -20.82
CA ASP A 226 -13.77 17.64 -20.57
C ASP A 226 -13.77 18.63 -19.40
N SER A 227 -14.19 19.87 -19.64
CA SER A 227 -14.20 20.95 -18.64
C SER A 227 -15.14 20.69 -17.46
N LYS A 228 -16.27 19.99 -17.67
CA LYS A 228 -17.20 19.63 -16.60
C LYS A 228 -16.58 18.57 -15.68
N LEU A 229 -15.91 17.58 -16.26
CA LEU A 229 -15.20 16.57 -15.49
C LEU A 229 -13.98 17.16 -14.79
N ALA A 230 -13.20 18.04 -15.42
CA ALA A 230 -12.10 18.75 -14.79
C ALA A 230 -12.55 19.56 -13.54
N LYS A 231 -13.70 20.23 -13.63
CA LYS A 231 -14.30 20.94 -12.50
C LYS A 231 -14.68 19.98 -11.37
N LEU A 232 -15.31 18.85 -11.70
CA LEU A 232 -15.71 17.84 -10.73
C LEU A 232 -14.51 17.17 -10.05
N GLU A 233 -13.43 16.88 -10.78
CA GLU A 233 -12.14 16.38 -10.24
C GLU A 233 -11.60 17.35 -9.17
N ALA A 234 -11.53 18.63 -9.49
CA ALA A 234 -11.05 19.67 -8.57
C ALA A 234 -11.96 19.82 -7.34
N GLU A 235 -13.28 19.69 -7.50
CA GLU A 235 -14.23 19.75 -6.39
C GLU A 235 -14.11 18.56 -5.44
N ILE A 236 -14.02 17.32 -5.96
CA ILE A 236 -13.85 16.13 -5.15
C ILE A 236 -12.51 16.19 -4.40
N LEU A 237 -11.43 16.57 -5.10
CA LEU A 237 -10.09 16.70 -4.50
C LEU A 237 -10.08 17.71 -3.35
N ARG A 238 -10.68 18.88 -3.54
CA ARG A 238 -10.80 19.90 -2.47
C ARG A 238 -11.64 19.39 -1.30
N SER A 239 -12.81 18.81 -1.57
CA SER A 239 -13.73 18.34 -0.53
C SER A 239 -13.08 17.25 0.36
N ILE A 240 -12.43 16.24 -0.24
CA ILE A 240 -11.81 15.17 0.56
C ILE A 240 -10.55 15.66 1.29
N ASN A 241 -9.80 16.60 0.75
CA ASN A 241 -8.65 17.18 1.44
C ASN A 241 -9.08 18.09 2.61
N SER A 242 -10.26 18.69 2.53
CA SER A 242 -10.87 19.45 3.64
C SER A 242 -11.37 18.57 4.80
N SER A 243 -11.57 17.26 4.59
CA SER A 243 -12.01 16.34 5.63
C SER A 243 -10.99 16.10 6.75
N LYS A 244 -9.75 16.56 6.56
CA LYS A 244 -8.62 16.44 7.49
C LYS A 244 -8.25 15.00 7.86
N ILE A 245 -8.64 14.01 7.05
CA ILE A 245 -8.18 12.62 7.21
C ILE A 245 -6.64 12.58 7.15
N GLY A 246 -6.06 13.23 6.14
CA GLY A 246 -4.64 13.51 6.02
C GLY A 246 -3.74 12.29 5.78
N PRO A 247 -2.42 12.52 5.73
CA PRO A 247 -1.42 11.48 5.50
C PRO A 247 -1.50 10.36 6.55
N GLY A 248 -1.52 9.11 6.09
CA GLY A 248 -1.63 7.94 6.96
C GLY A 248 -2.99 7.79 7.68
N GLY A 249 -3.93 8.69 7.47
CA GLY A 249 -5.17 8.79 8.27
C GLY A 249 -4.92 9.36 9.68
N LEU A 250 -3.83 10.09 9.88
CA LEU A 250 -3.37 10.61 11.16
C LEU A 250 -3.64 12.13 11.34
N GLY A 251 -4.51 12.68 10.53
CA GLY A 251 -4.80 14.10 10.46
C GLY A 251 -3.90 14.82 9.45
N GLY A 252 -4.34 16.01 9.00
CA GLY A 252 -3.61 16.85 8.07
C GLY A 252 -4.40 17.24 6.82
N GLN A 253 -3.73 17.92 5.91
CA GLN A 253 -4.39 18.58 4.78
C GLN A 253 -4.47 17.73 3.52
N THR A 254 -3.61 16.71 3.37
CA THR A 254 -3.51 15.96 2.12
C THR A 254 -3.97 14.52 2.27
N THR A 255 -5.21 14.26 1.90
CA THR A 255 -5.82 12.92 1.85
C THR A 255 -5.65 12.29 0.47
N LEU A 256 -5.76 13.08 -0.59
CA LEU A 256 -5.51 12.70 -1.98
C LEU A 256 -4.48 13.62 -2.63
N LEU A 257 -3.64 13.04 -3.48
CA LEU A 257 -2.72 13.76 -4.36
C LEU A 257 -3.38 14.14 -5.69
N ASP A 258 -4.31 13.31 -6.19
CA ASP A 258 -4.94 13.50 -7.48
C ASP A 258 -6.30 12.77 -7.57
N CYS A 259 -7.20 13.32 -8.36
CA CYS A 259 -8.49 12.75 -8.71
C CYS A 259 -8.67 12.82 -10.21
N ARG A 260 -9.08 11.70 -10.82
CA ARG A 260 -9.32 11.60 -12.27
C ARG A 260 -10.67 11.04 -12.54
N ILE A 261 -11.36 11.60 -13.54
CA ILE A 261 -12.69 11.16 -13.93
C ILE A 261 -12.71 10.86 -15.43
N ALA A 262 -13.31 9.73 -15.78
CA ALA A 262 -13.68 9.40 -17.15
C ALA A 262 -15.16 9.05 -17.21
N SER A 263 -15.77 9.23 -18.36
CA SER A 263 -17.15 8.82 -18.62
C SER A 263 -17.22 7.80 -19.76
N LEU A 264 -18.13 6.86 -19.64
CA LEU A 264 -18.42 5.85 -20.65
C LEU A 264 -19.92 5.89 -20.99
N PRO A 265 -20.27 5.57 -22.24
CA PRO A 265 -21.67 5.32 -22.59
C PRO A 265 -22.26 4.25 -21.67
N ARG A 266 -23.54 4.38 -21.31
CA ARG A 266 -24.23 3.48 -20.38
C ARG A 266 -25.62 3.12 -20.88
N HIS A 267 -26.12 1.99 -20.39
CA HIS A 267 -27.54 1.70 -20.54
C HIS A 267 -28.37 2.73 -19.75
N PRO A 268 -29.51 3.23 -20.28
CA PRO A 268 -30.32 4.25 -19.59
C PRO A 268 -30.74 3.86 -18.17
N ALA A 269 -31.02 2.58 -17.94
CA ALA A 269 -31.42 2.07 -16.61
C ALA A 269 -30.24 2.00 -15.62
N CYS A 270 -29.00 1.98 -16.08
CA CYS A 270 -27.81 1.85 -15.24
C CYS A 270 -27.09 3.19 -15.09
N PHE A 271 -26.64 3.52 -13.87
CA PHE A 271 -25.76 4.65 -13.63
C PHE A 271 -24.73 4.26 -12.57
N PHE A 272 -23.61 3.71 -13.03
CA PHE A 272 -22.53 3.27 -12.12
C PHE A 272 -21.53 4.39 -11.87
N VAL A 273 -21.06 4.46 -10.63
CA VAL A 273 -19.90 5.23 -10.20
C VAL A 273 -18.87 4.23 -9.71
N THR A 274 -17.78 4.09 -10.44
CA THR A 274 -16.70 3.15 -10.14
C THR A 274 -15.47 3.93 -9.71
N LEU A 275 -14.96 3.67 -8.50
CA LEU A 275 -13.80 4.32 -7.93
C LEU A 275 -12.69 3.30 -7.71
N ALA A 276 -11.57 3.46 -8.44
CA ALA A 276 -10.33 2.76 -8.18
C ALA A 276 -9.38 3.65 -7.37
N TYR A 277 -8.99 3.18 -6.19
CA TYR A 277 -8.06 3.88 -5.30
C TYR A 277 -6.65 3.32 -5.46
N SER A 278 -5.63 4.16 -5.45
CA SER A 278 -4.22 3.79 -5.25
C SER A 278 -3.63 4.59 -4.10
N CYS A 279 -2.85 3.94 -3.23
CA CYS A 279 -2.18 4.62 -2.13
C CYS A 279 -1.03 5.51 -2.63
N TRP A 280 -0.38 6.25 -1.73
CA TRP A 280 0.81 7.07 -2.04
C TRP A 280 1.90 6.27 -2.78
N ALA A 281 2.06 4.96 -2.47
CA ALA A 281 2.97 4.06 -3.17
C ALA A 281 2.35 3.57 -4.49
N THR A 282 1.96 4.50 -5.35
CA THR A 282 1.45 4.22 -6.71
C THR A 282 2.57 3.75 -7.60
N ARG A 283 2.81 2.44 -7.58
CA ARG A 283 3.91 1.78 -8.28
C ARG A 283 3.49 1.45 -9.70
N ARG A 284 3.98 2.25 -10.64
CA ARG A 284 3.70 2.08 -12.06
C ARG A 284 4.93 2.32 -12.91
N GLY A 285 4.98 1.66 -14.05
CA GLY A 285 6.06 1.84 -15.02
C GLY A 285 5.59 1.51 -16.44
N LYS A 286 6.32 2.01 -17.43
CA LYS A 286 6.04 1.79 -18.84
C LYS A 286 7.34 1.59 -19.62
N ILE A 287 7.35 0.56 -20.49
CA ILE A 287 8.41 0.34 -21.49
C ILE A 287 7.82 0.19 -22.87
N ILE A 288 8.59 0.58 -23.88
CA ILE A 288 8.35 0.25 -25.29
C ILE A 288 9.54 -0.57 -25.75
N LEU A 289 9.25 -1.75 -26.27
CA LEU A 289 10.23 -2.70 -26.79
C LEU A 289 10.07 -2.84 -28.31
N ASP A 290 11.16 -3.15 -29.02
CA ASP A 290 11.09 -3.57 -30.42
C ASP A 290 10.67 -5.05 -30.55
N ALA A 291 10.55 -5.56 -31.76
CA ALA A 291 10.21 -6.96 -32.02
C ALA A 291 11.20 -7.98 -31.45
N LYS A 292 12.47 -7.58 -31.24
CA LYS A 292 13.52 -8.40 -30.64
C LYS A 292 13.53 -8.29 -29.09
N GLY A 293 12.77 -7.35 -28.53
CA GLY A 293 12.65 -7.10 -27.09
C GLY A 293 13.68 -6.10 -26.56
N GLN A 294 14.35 -5.32 -27.43
CA GLN A 294 15.23 -4.23 -26.99
C GLN A 294 14.40 -3.02 -26.55
N ILE A 295 14.89 -2.29 -25.54
CA ILE A 295 14.21 -1.10 -25.03
C ILE A 295 14.36 0.04 -26.03
N LEU A 296 13.24 0.49 -26.59
CA LEU A 296 13.14 1.73 -27.37
C LEU A 296 12.90 2.94 -26.49
N ARG A 297 12.13 2.78 -25.42
CA ARG A 297 11.79 3.83 -24.47
C ARG A 297 11.37 3.25 -23.12
N ASN A 298 11.69 3.95 -22.04
CA ASN A 298 11.13 3.69 -20.72
C ASN A 298 10.82 5.01 -20.00
N ASN A 299 9.99 4.96 -18.95
CA ASN A 299 9.65 6.12 -18.14
C ASN A 299 10.18 6.06 -16.69
N TYR A 300 11.01 5.06 -16.35
CA TYR A 300 11.50 4.82 -15.00
C TYR A 300 12.99 5.10 -14.78
N SER A 301 13.73 5.50 -15.84
CA SER A 301 15.18 5.72 -15.75
C SER A 301 15.60 7.09 -15.24
N LYS A 302 14.66 8.02 -14.98
CA LYS A 302 14.99 9.37 -14.53
C LYS A 302 15.57 9.36 -13.10
N LYS A 303 16.74 9.98 -12.92
CA LYS A 303 17.34 10.20 -11.61
C LYS A 303 16.46 11.15 -10.80
N LEU A 304 16.10 10.77 -9.57
CA LEU A 304 15.55 11.70 -8.60
C LEU A 304 16.69 12.67 -8.20
N THR A 305 16.47 13.96 -8.42
CA THR A 305 17.46 15.01 -8.12
C THR A 305 17.30 15.59 -6.71
N HIS A 306 16.24 15.17 -5.97
CA HIS A 306 15.96 15.71 -4.65
C HIS A 306 16.65 14.90 -3.54
N HIS A 307 17.31 15.60 -2.61
CA HIS A 307 17.72 15.01 -1.34
C HIS A 307 16.48 14.74 -0.49
N LEU A 308 16.11 13.46 -0.38
CA LEU A 308 14.92 13.02 0.37
C LEU A 308 15.25 12.62 1.82
N GLY A 309 16.50 12.75 2.28
CA GLY A 309 16.96 12.28 3.59
C GLY A 309 17.59 13.37 4.43
N GLY A 310 17.51 13.25 5.76
CA GLY A 310 18.22 14.10 6.74
C GLY A 310 17.43 14.49 7.99
N GLU A 311 16.11 14.69 7.87
CA GLU A 311 15.30 15.22 8.99
C GLU A 311 14.91 14.19 10.06
N LEU A 312 14.97 12.87 9.79
CA LEU A 312 14.45 11.88 10.71
C LEU A 312 15.39 11.55 11.88
N THR A 313 16.68 11.83 11.78
CA THR A 313 17.62 11.63 12.91
C THR A 313 17.19 12.48 14.11
N SER A 314 16.93 13.76 13.91
CA SER A 314 16.44 14.66 14.97
C SER A 314 15.05 14.29 15.48
N VAL A 315 14.21 13.68 14.63
CA VAL A 315 12.90 13.17 15.03
C VAL A 315 13.04 11.93 15.92
N ILE A 316 13.96 11.02 15.58
CA ILE A 316 14.26 9.83 16.40
C ILE A 316 14.82 10.24 17.75
N GLU A 317 15.70 11.25 17.80
CA GLU A 317 16.27 11.75 19.06
C GLU A 317 15.21 12.32 20.00
N LYS A 318 14.19 13.02 19.46
CA LYS A 318 13.09 13.61 20.22
C LYS A 318 11.99 12.61 20.58
N ALA A 319 11.94 11.43 19.95
CA ALA A 319 10.94 10.42 20.24
C ALA A 319 11.17 9.79 21.62
N LYS A 320 10.08 9.50 22.32
CA LYS A 320 10.12 8.77 23.59
C LYS A 320 10.64 7.35 23.35
N LYS A 321 11.72 6.97 24.01
CA LYS A 321 12.35 5.67 23.82
C LYS A 321 11.56 4.58 24.52
N ILE A 322 11.29 3.50 23.81
CA ILE A 322 10.68 2.27 24.33
C ILE A 322 11.68 1.14 24.14
N GLN A 323 12.10 0.56 25.26
CA GLN A 323 12.93 -0.64 25.28
C GLN A 323 12.05 -1.86 25.57
N LEU A 324 12.08 -2.84 24.68
CA LEU A 324 11.36 -4.10 24.84
C LEU A 324 12.30 -5.20 25.40
N PRO A 325 11.80 -6.09 26.27
CA PRO A 325 10.42 -6.12 26.81
C PRO A 325 10.13 -4.95 27.76
N ILE A 326 8.89 -4.45 27.74
CA ILE A 326 8.45 -3.31 28.53
C ILE A 326 7.53 -3.76 29.68
N SER A 327 7.68 -3.12 30.86
CA SER A 327 6.81 -3.38 32.01
C SER A 327 5.42 -2.72 31.84
N GLU A 328 4.43 -3.24 32.55
CA GLU A 328 3.09 -2.66 32.54
C GLU A 328 3.09 -1.21 33.06
N LYS A 329 3.85 -0.93 34.13
CA LYS A 329 3.99 0.43 34.66
C LYS A 329 4.45 1.40 33.59
N ALA A 330 5.51 1.06 32.83
CA ALA A 330 6.06 1.92 31.79
C ALA A 330 5.10 2.09 30.60
N VAL A 331 4.36 1.04 30.21
CA VAL A 331 3.33 1.14 29.14
C VAL A 331 2.21 2.09 29.55
N ARG A 332 1.77 2.05 30.82
CA ARG A 332 0.71 2.94 31.33
C ARG A 332 1.12 4.41 31.43
N GLU A 333 2.41 4.73 31.22
CA GLU A 333 2.91 6.10 31.12
C GLU A 333 2.87 6.66 29.69
N LEU A 334 2.61 5.82 28.70
CA LEU A 334 2.46 6.24 27.29
C LEU A 334 1.10 6.89 27.08
N ARG A 335 1.06 7.92 26.21
CA ARG A 335 -0.17 8.66 25.89
C ARG A 335 -0.43 8.64 24.40
N ALA A 336 -1.70 8.56 24.03
CA ALA A 336 -2.15 8.70 22.65
C ALA A 336 -1.65 10.02 22.05
N GLY A 337 -1.04 9.94 20.87
CA GLY A 337 -0.40 11.08 20.18
C GLY A 337 1.11 11.17 20.39
N GLU A 338 1.70 10.51 21.38
CA GLU A 338 3.16 10.50 21.56
C GLU A 338 3.88 9.80 20.41
N LEU A 339 4.98 10.40 19.97
CA LEU A 339 5.92 9.77 19.06
C LEU A 339 6.89 8.89 19.85
N VAL A 340 7.01 7.64 19.45
CA VAL A 340 7.86 6.65 20.12
C VAL A 340 8.89 6.04 19.17
N ALA A 341 10.06 5.72 19.70
CA ALA A 341 11.12 4.97 19.04
C ALA A 341 11.32 3.64 19.79
N ILE A 342 10.92 2.56 19.16
CA ILE A 342 10.84 1.23 19.76
C ILE A 342 12.12 0.47 19.43
N SER A 343 12.78 -0.10 20.44
CA SER A 343 13.95 -0.95 20.31
C SER A 343 13.77 -2.25 21.10
N GLY A 344 14.47 -3.32 20.65
CA GLY A 344 14.43 -4.64 21.27
C GLY A 344 13.62 -5.65 20.45
N ARG A 345 13.17 -6.71 21.13
CA ARG A 345 12.53 -7.87 20.52
C ARG A 345 11.06 -7.60 20.16
N ILE A 346 10.72 -7.81 18.88
CA ILE A 346 9.34 -7.82 18.41
C ILE A 346 9.03 -9.10 17.62
N PHE A 347 7.74 -9.41 17.51
CA PHE A 347 7.25 -10.55 16.73
C PHE A 347 6.31 -10.06 15.63
N THR A 348 6.37 -10.65 14.44
CA THR A 348 5.31 -10.39 13.46
C THR A 348 4.14 -11.33 13.70
N ALA A 349 2.91 -10.80 13.67
CA ALA A 349 1.70 -11.61 13.70
C ALA A 349 0.63 -10.96 12.83
N ARG A 350 -0.02 -11.78 12.01
CA ARG A 350 -1.17 -11.42 11.20
C ARG A 350 -2.33 -12.36 11.45
N ASP A 351 -3.25 -12.43 10.51
CA ASP A 351 -4.52 -13.12 10.65
C ASP A 351 -4.34 -14.59 11.10
N GLN A 352 -3.42 -15.36 10.48
CA GLN A 352 -3.21 -16.79 10.80
C GLN A 352 -2.64 -17.00 12.21
N VAL A 353 -1.61 -16.24 12.59
CA VAL A 353 -1.01 -16.35 13.94
C VAL A 353 -2.02 -15.94 15.02
N HIS A 354 -2.76 -14.84 14.81
CA HIS A 354 -3.79 -14.41 15.76
C HIS A 354 -4.86 -15.49 15.91
N ASN A 355 -5.40 -16.00 14.81
CA ASN A 355 -6.41 -17.05 14.83
C ASN A 355 -5.89 -18.31 15.53
N PHE A 356 -4.70 -18.79 15.16
CA PHE A 356 -4.06 -19.95 15.78
C PHE A 356 -3.97 -19.83 17.30
N VAL A 357 -3.45 -18.72 17.80
CA VAL A 357 -3.33 -18.46 19.24
C VAL A 357 -4.71 -18.41 19.91
N VAL A 358 -5.68 -17.72 19.29
CA VAL A 358 -7.03 -17.54 19.87
C VAL A 358 -7.80 -18.85 19.90
N GLU A 359 -7.70 -19.70 18.87
CA GLU A 359 -8.36 -21.00 18.79
C GLU A 359 -7.72 -22.09 19.66
N GLY A 360 -6.66 -21.78 20.39
CA GLY A 360 -6.04 -22.73 21.35
C GLY A 360 -4.78 -23.41 20.85
N GLY A 361 -4.23 -22.95 19.73
CA GLY A 361 -2.93 -23.41 19.26
C GLY A 361 -1.84 -23.17 20.29
N SER A 362 -0.97 -24.19 20.46
CA SER A 362 0.09 -24.17 21.45
C SER A 362 1.33 -23.45 20.93
N LEU A 363 1.73 -22.37 21.61
CA LEU A 363 3.04 -21.74 21.42
C LEU A 363 4.09 -22.52 22.23
N THR A 364 5.32 -22.58 21.74
CA THR A 364 6.42 -23.14 22.52
C THR A 364 6.66 -22.33 23.79
N PRO A 365 7.24 -22.91 24.86
CA PRO A 365 7.58 -22.17 26.07
C PRO A 365 8.50 -20.96 25.80
N GLU A 366 9.41 -21.08 24.82
CA GLU A 366 10.31 -20.03 24.36
C GLU A 366 9.53 -18.85 23.76
N LEU A 367 8.60 -19.12 22.84
CA LEU A 367 7.75 -18.11 22.20
C LEU A 367 6.85 -17.43 23.24
N THR A 368 6.26 -18.20 24.16
CA THR A 368 5.40 -17.65 25.21
C THR A 368 6.18 -16.69 26.11
N ARG A 369 7.41 -17.07 26.52
CA ARG A 369 8.29 -16.17 27.30
C ARG A 369 8.72 -14.96 26.49
N GLY A 370 9.05 -15.15 25.20
CA GLY A 370 9.48 -14.08 24.31
C GLY A 370 8.40 -13.03 24.04
N LEU A 371 7.14 -13.45 23.91
CA LEU A 371 5.99 -12.56 23.67
C LEU A 371 5.63 -11.70 24.89
N LYS A 372 5.88 -12.17 26.11
CA LYS A 372 5.53 -11.44 27.32
C LYS A 372 6.27 -10.10 27.43
N GLY A 373 5.52 -9.01 27.45
CA GLY A 373 6.08 -7.65 27.47
C GLY A 373 6.68 -7.17 26.16
N SER A 374 6.63 -7.99 25.10
CA SER A 374 7.21 -7.67 23.78
C SER A 374 6.32 -6.78 22.92
N GLY A 375 6.83 -6.45 21.73
CA GLY A 375 6.08 -5.84 20.65
C GLY A 375 5.55 -6.86 19.64
N VAL A 376 4.34 -6.65 19.14
CA VAL A 376 3.74 -7.42 18.06
C VAL A 376 3.49 -6.52 16.87
N PHE A 377 4.22 -6.78 15.79
CA PHE A 377 4.12 -6.02 14.56
C PHE A 377 3.16 -6.71 13.59
N HIS A 378 2.03 -6.09 13.34
CA HIS A 378 1.06 -6.55 12.36
C HIS A 378 1.65 -6.37 10.95
N ALA A 379 2.54 -7.27 10.56
CA ALA A 379 3.27 -7.20 9.30
C ALA A 379 3.53 -8.60 8.74
N GLY A 380 3.53 -8.68 7.40
CA GLY A 380 4.00 -9.88 6.69
C GLY A 380 5.18 -9.48 5.82
N PRO A 381 6.41 -9.76 6.23
CA PRO A 381 7.61 -9.25 5.57
C PRO A 381 7.87 -9.91 4.22
N ILE A 382 8.78 -9.31 3.45
CA ILE A 382 9.54 -9.98 2.40
C ILE A 382 10.88 -10.37 3.02
N ALA A 383 11.13 -11.65 3.16
CA ALA A 383 12.37 -12.21 3.65
C ALA A 383 13.12 -12.95 2.55
N ILE A 384 14.45 -12.94 2.58
CA ILE A 384 15.30 -13.71 1.69
C ILE A 384 16.31 -14.48 2.53
N LEU A 385 16.54 -15.74 2.17
CA LEU A 385 17.56 -16.57 2.80
C LEU A 385 18.88 -16.41 2.04
N ARG A 386 19.93 -15.92 2.73
CA ARG A 386 21.28 -15.82 2.19
C ARG A 386 22.28 -16.38 3.19
N ASN A 387 23.17 -17.26 2.75
CA ASN A 387 24.19 -17.87 3.60
C ASN A 387 23.59 -18.45 4.91
N LYS A 388 22.48 -19.17 4.80
CA LYS A 388 21.72 -19.75 5.94
C LYS A 388 21.16 -18.71 6.95
N LYS A 389 21.21 -17.42 6.63
CA LYS A 389 20.63 -16.37 7.47
C LYS A 389 19.47 -15.68 6.76
N TRP A 390 18.39 -15.49 7.47
CA TRP A 390 17.25 -14.70 6.99
C TRP A 390 17.57 -13.22 7.04
N LYS A 391 17.14 -12.51 6.00
CA LYS A 391 17.20 -11.05 5.93
C LYS A 391 15.86 -10.49 5.50
N ILE A 392 15.30 -9.61 6.29
CA ILE A 392 14.10 -8.87 5.92
C ILE A 392 14.49 -7.75 4.94
N VAL A 393 13.90 -7.76 3.76
CA VAL A 393 14.15 -6.74 2.73
C VAL A 393 13.04 -5.69 2.68
N ALA A 394 11.83 -6.04 3.12
CA ALA A 394 10.72 -5.12 3.25
C ALA A 394 9.77 -5.60 4.36
N ALA A 395 9.38 -4.72 5.29
CA ALA A 395 8.43 -5.03 6.36
C ALA A 395 7.63 -3.77 6.70
N GLY A 396 6.38 -3.70 6.29
CA GLY A 396 5.49 -2.59 6.61
C GLY A 396 4.21 -3.05 7.29
N PRO A 397 3.49 -2.16 7.99
CA PRO A 397 2.30 -2.52 8.72
C PRO A 397 1.16 -2.96 7.80
N THR A 398 0.42 -3.98 8.22
CA THR A 398 -0.88 -4.34 7.65
C THR A 398 -2.01 -3.60 8.38
N THR A 399 -3.21 -3.62 7.82
CA THR A 399 -4.40 -3.02 8.46
C THR A 399 -4.77 -3.81 9.71
N SER A 400 -4.70 -3.16 10.87
CA SER A 400 -4.92 -3.78 12.18
C SER A 400 -6.39 -4.01 12.51
N ALA A 401 -7.30 -3.22 11.93
CA ALA A 401 -8.75 -3.34 12.18
C ALA A 401 -9.32 -4.75 11.95
N ARG A 402 -8.69 -5.57 11.08
CA ARG A 402 -9.10 -6.96 10.88
C ARG A 402 -8.82 -7.86 12.08
N LEU A 403 -7.85 -7.47 12.89
CA LEU A 403 -7.38 -8.22 14.05
C LEU A 403 -8.12 -7.83 15.34
N ASP A 404 -9.03 -6.86 15.25
CA ASP A 404 -9.75 -6.32 16.43
C ASP A 404 -10.48 -7.40 17.21
N VAL A 405 -11.11 -8.34 16.52
CA VAL A 405 -11.86 -9.47 17.13
C VAL A 405 -10.97 -10.46 17.88
N PHE A 406 -9.70 -10.59 17.48
CA PHE A 406 -8.74 -11.51 18.09
C PHE A 406 -7.96 -10.87 19.25
N THR A 407 -7.78 -9.56 19.22
CA THR A 407 -6.84 -8.83 20.08
C THR A 407 -7.06 -9.04 21.57
N PRO A 408 -8.29 -9.02 22.13
CA PRO A 408 -8.48 -9.23 23.56
C PRO A 408 -7.91 -10.57 24.04
N LYS A 409 -8.28 -11.67 23.39
CA LYS A 409 -7.82 -13.01 23.74
C LYS A 409 -6.35 -13.25 23.42
N PHE A 410 -5.85 -12.63 22.34
CA PHE A 410 -4.44 -12.67 22.00
C PHE A 410 -3.56 -12.01 23.07
N LEU A 411 -3.92 -10.82 23.55
CA LEU A 411 -3.19 -10.13 24.63
C LEU A 411 -3.23 -10.92 25.94
N GLU A 412 -4.38 -11.51 26.28
CA GLU A 412 -4.54 -12.36 27.46
C GLU A 412 -3.58 -13.56 27.42
N LYS A 413 -3.49 -14.24 26.28
CA LYS A 413 -2.67 -15.45 26.12
C LYS A 413 -1.18 -15.17 25.99
N THR A 414 -0.81 -14.06 25.38
CA THR A 414 0.60 -13.76 25.06
C THR A 414 1.28 -12.82 26.05
N GLY A 415 0.52 -11.97 26.73
CA GLY A 415 1.07 -10.90 27.56
C GLY A 415 1.88 -9.85 26.79
N ALA A 416 1.70 -9.74 25.45
CA ALA A 416 2.30 -8.70 24.64
C ALA A 416 1.79 -7.32 25.06
N ARG A 417 2.62 -6.27 24.94
CA ARG A 417 2.27 -4.94 25.46
C ARG A 417 2.28 -3.82 24.42
N VAL A 418 2.94 -4.03 23.28
CA VAL A 418 3.03 -3.01 22.23
C VAL A 418 2.54 -3.62 20.91
N LEU A 419 1.34 -3.28 20.49
CA LEU A 419 0.83 -3.65 19.17
C LEU A 419 1.24 -2.58 18.16
N ILE A 420 1.79 -2.96 17.02
CA ILE A 420 2.27 -2.03 15.99
C ILE A 420 1.55 -2.34 14.68
N GLY A 421 0.83 -1.37 14.11
CA GLY A 421 0.09 -1.60 12.87
C GLY A 421 -0.37 -0.32 12.18
N LYS A 422 -1.36 -0.40 11.30
CA LYS A 422 -1.96 0.76 10.61
C LYS A 422 -3.47 0.74 10.62
N GLY A 423 -4.09 1.91 10.42
CA GLY A 423 -5.53 2.06 10.16
C GLY A 423 -6.43 1.98 11.39
N GLY A 424 -5.86 2.06 12.59
CA GLY A 424 -6.61 2.03 13.83
C GLY A 424 -7.15 0.66 14.22
N MET A 425 -7.77 0.59 15.40
CA MET A 425 -8.46 -0.59 15.92
C MET A 425 -9.76 -0.14 16.62
N GLY A 426 -10.63 -1.08 16.92
CA GLY A 426 -11.96 -0.83 17.47
C GLY A 426 -12.04 -0.77 18.99
N ALA A 427 -13.27 -0.68 19.49
CA ALA A 427 -13.58 -0.56 20.92
C ALA A 427 -13.14 -1.80 21.74
N ALA A 428 -13.26 -3.01 21.16
CA ALA A 428 -12.84 -4.23 21.83
C ALA A 428 -11.34 -4.21 22.15
N THR A 429 -10.51 -3.77 21.19
CA THR A 429 -9.09 -3.57 21.42
C THR A 429 -8.84 -2.48 22.45
N ALA A 430 -9.53 -1.33 22.39
CA ALA A 430 -9.36 -0.26 23.37
C ALA A 430 -9.57 -0.74 24.81
N GLN A 431 -10.62 -1.51 25.07
CA GLN A 431 -10.90 -2.11 26.37
C GLN A 431 -9.82 -3.12 26.78
N ALA A 432 -9.35 -3.96 25.84
CA ALA A 432 -8.30 -4.92 26.12
C ALA A 432 -6.96 -4.25 26.46
N LEU A 433 -6.60 -3.16 25.77
CA LEU A 433 -5.39 -2.38 26.07
C LEU A 433 -5.42 -1.81 27.49
N GLN A 434 -6.57 -1.31 27.95
CA GLN A 434 -6.74 -0.84 29.33
C GLN A 434 -6.64 -1.99 30.33
N LYS A 435 -7.34 -3.12 30.09
CA LYS A 435 -7.38 -4.28 30.99
C LYS A 435 -5.99 -4.89 31.16
N PHE A 436 -5.25 -5.10 30.07
CA PHE A 436 -3.98 -5.82 30.09
C PHE A 436 -2.74 -4.91 30.16
N GLY A 437 -2.91 -3.59 30.23
CA GLY A 437 -1.80 -2.65 30.23
C GLY A 437 -0.95 -2.75 28.97
N ALA A 438 -1.55 -2.48 27.82
CA ALA A 438 -0.90 -2.50 26.50
C ALA A 438 -1.24 -1.23 25.71
N VAL A 439 -0.51 -0.99 24.60
CA VAL A 439 -0.75 0.13 23.70
C VAL A 439 -0.81 -0.33 22.26
N TYR A 440 -1.56 0.41 21.45
CA TYR A 440 -1.52 0.28 20.00
C TYR A 440 -0.77 1.47 19.39
N CYS A 441 0.24 1.19 18.58
CA CYS A 441 1.07 2.16 17.91
C CYS A 441 0.81 2.17 16.39
N HIS A 442 0.56 3.35 15.83
CA HIS A 442 0.46 3.53 14.38
C HIS A 442 1.85 3.56 13.75
N ALA A 443 2.11 2.64 12.84
CA ALA A 443 3.20 2.67 11.89
C ALA A 443 2.67 3.10 10.49
N ILE A 444 3.53 3.72 9.70
CA ILE A 444 3.13 4.32 8.42
C ILE A 444 2.96 3.23 7.35
N GLY A 445 1.74 3.11 6.84
CA GLY A 445 1.39 2.12 5.83
C GLY A 445 2.18 2.31 4.53
N GLY A 446 2.70 1.20 3.99
CA GLY A 446 3.50 1.20 2.76
C GLY A 446 4.99 1.50 2.95
N ALA A 447 5.43 2.02 4.11
CA ALA A 447 6.82 2.40 4.37
C ALA A 447 7.72 1.19 4.71
N ALA A 448 7.72 0.17 3.83
CA ALA A 448 8.32 -1.12 4.16
C ALA A 448 9.85 -1.14 4.11
N ALA A 449 10.48 -0.37 3.26
CA ALA A 449 11.93 -0.24 3.25
C ALA A 449 12.43 0.51 4.50
N PHE A 450 11.68 1.51 4.97
CA PHE A 450 11.98 2.26 6.18
C PHE A 450 11.93 1.39 7.43
N TYR A 451 10.85 0.61 7.61
CA TYR A 451 10.74 -0.29 8.76
C TYR A 451 11.69 -1.48 8.68
N ALA A 452 11.97 -1.99 7.48
CA ALA A 452 13.00 -3.03 7.31
C ALA A 452 14.42 -2.54 7.65
N ASP A 453 14.66 -1.24 7.53
CA ASP A 453 15.96 -0.64 7.90
C ASP A 453 16.14 -0.55 9.43
N ALA A 454 15.05 -0.48 10.19
CA ALA A 454 15.08 -0.56 11.66
C ALA A 454 15.27 -2.00 12.19
N ILE A 455 15.13 -3.04 11.35
CA ILE A 455 15.35 -4.43 11.74
C ILE A 455 16.83 -4.76 11.64
N ARG A 456 17.45 -5.07 12.78
CA ARG A 456 18.88 -5.39 12.87
C ARG A 456 19.15 -6.87 12.65
N GLU A 457 18.27 -7.74 13.18
CA GLU A 457 18.47 -9.19 13.13
C GLU A 457 17.11 -9.91 12.99
N VAL A 458 17.12 -11.05 12.30
CA VAL A 458 16.08 -12.07 12.36
C VAL A 458 16.56 -13.15 13.29
N ARG A 459 15.96 -13.25 14.47
CA ARG A 459 16.34 -14.23 15.51
C ARG A 459 15.76 -15.61 15.22
N GLY A 460 14.55 -15.66 14.65
CA GLY A 460 13.86 -16.90 14.33
C GLY A 460 12.63 -16.68 13.45
N VAL A 461 12.06 -17.79 13.02
CA VAL A 461 10.78 -17.83 12.33
C VAL A 461 10.05 -19.13 12.67
N ASP A 462 8.80 -19.02 13.08
CA ASP A 462 7.90 -20.12 13.38
C ASP A 462 6.71 -20.11 12.42
N PHE A 463 6.13 -21.29 12.19
CA PHE A 463 4.98 -21.49 11.30
C PHE A 463 5.21 -21.08 9.84
N LEU A 464 6.49 -21.16 9.37
CA LEU A 464 6.82 -20.77 8.01
C LEU A 464 6.22 -21.72 6.96
N ASP A 465 6.27 -23.00 7.23
CA ASP A 465 5.74 -24.05 6.32
C ASP A 465 4.21 -24.09 6.37
N GLU A 466 3.62 -23.86 7.55
CA GLU A 466 2.17 -23.93 7.77
C GLU A 466 1.45 -22.69 7.21
N PHE A 467 1.96 -21.48 7.49
CA PHE A 467 1.28 -20.24 7.16
C PHE A 467 1.93 -19.48 6.00
N GLY A 468 3.13 -19.89 5.59
CA GLY A 468 3.91 -19.19 4.57
C GLY A 468 4.51 -17.85 5.04
N MET A 469 5.47 -17.35 4.28
CA MET A 469 6.26 -16.17 4.63
C MET A 469 5.46 -14.95 5.10
N PRO A 470 4.31 -14.57 4.50
CA PRO A 470 3.58 -13.38 4.92
C PRO A 470 2.79 -13.53 6.22
N GLU A 471 2.51 -14.77 6.64
CA GLU A 471 1.68 -15.08 7.82
C GLU A 471 2.47 -15.75 8.93
N ALA A 472 3.72 -16.17 8.66
CA ALA A 472 4.62 -16.75 9.66
C ALA A 472 4.93 -15.76 10.80
N LEU A 473 5.26 -16.30 11.96
CA LEU A 473 5.71 -15.54 13.12
C LEU A 473 7.22 -15.35 13.05
N TRP A 474 7.64 -14.14 12.69
CA TRP A 474 9.05 -13.74 12.64
C TRP A 474 9.46 -13.09 13.95
N GLU A 475 10.51 -13.60 14.57
CA GLU A 475 11.17 -12.99 15.72
C GLU A 475 12.27 -12.06 15.25
N LEU A 476 12.13 -10.76 15.55
CA LEU A 476 12.97 -9.69 15.02
C LEU A 476 13.58 -8.85 16.15
N GLU A 477 14.84 -8.47 16.00
CA GLU A 477 15.45 -7.43 16.80
C GLU A 477 15.37 -6.11 16.06
N VAL A 478 14.78 -5.09 16.68
CA VAL A 478 14.63 -3.76 16.07
C VAL A 478 15.33 -2.68 16.87
N GLU A 479 15.70 -1.61 16.18
CA GLU A 479 16.32 -0.43 16.78
C GLU A 479 15.67 0.83 16.25
N ASN A 480 15.20 1.68 17.18
CA ASN A 480 14.58 2.98 16.88
C ASN A 480 13.44 2.93 15.85
N MET A 481 12.62 1.88 15.87
CA MET A 481 11.44 1.77 15.01
C MET A 481 10.42 2.84 15.40
N LEU A 482 10.20 3.84 14.53
CA LEU A 482 9.30 4.95 14.79
C LEU A 482 7.84 4.55 14.65
N ALA A 483 7.03 4.95 15.65
CA ALA A 483 5.58 4.82 15.60
C ALA A 483 4.91 5.92 16.44
N ILE A 484 3.59 6.09 16.29
CA ILE A 484 2.80 7.05 17.05
C ILE A 484 1.82 6.25 17.92
N VAL A 485 1.78 6.50 19.21
CA VAL A 485 0.81 5.86 20.11
C VAL A 485 -0.60 6.24 19.65
N GLY A 486 -1.33 5.29 19.10
CA GLY A 486 -2.67 5.48 18.55
C GLY A 486 -3.77 5.28 19.59
N MET A 487 -3.56 4.30 20.47
CA MET A 487 -4.46 3.99 21.59
C MET A 487 -3.61 3.64 22.81
N ASP A 488 -3.87 4.27 23.94
CA ASP A 488 -3.12 4.05 25.15
C ASP A 488 -3.84 3.16 26.20
N ALA A 489 -3.10 2.74 27.22
CA ALA A 489 -3.59 1.87 28.28
C ALA A 489 -4.52 2.58 29.29
N ARG A 490 -4.91 3.85 29.05
CA ARG A 490 -5.85 4.63 29.87
C ARG A 490 -7.13 5.00 29.13
N GLY A 491 -7.28 4.53 27.88
CA GLY A 491 -8.44 4.78 27.04
C GLY A 491 -8.29 5.99 26.11
N GLY A 492 -7.12 6.63 26.08
CA GLY A 492 -6.81 7.68 25.10
C GLY A 492 -6.73 7.11 23.70
N VAL A 493 -7.34 7.80 22.73
CA VAL A 493 -7.36 7.42 21.30
C VAL A 493 -7.06 8.66 20.46
N ILE A 494 -6.19 8.55 19.47
CA ILE A 494 -6.00 9.60 18.45
C ILE A 494 -7.28 9.69 17.62
N ARG A 495 -7.87 10.87 17.61
CA ARG A 495 -8.99 11.24 16.73
C ARG A 495 -8.49 11.85 15.44
#